data_ca2bdaaadaa6a522da3be768a7238ce8
#
_entry.id   ca2bdaaadaa6a522da3be768a7238ce8
#
_cell.length_a   1.000
_cell.length_b   1.000
_cell.length_c   1.000
_cell.angle_alpha   90.00
_cell.angle_beta   90.00
_cell.angle_gamma   90.00
#
_symmetry.space_group_name_H-M   'P 1'
#
loop_
_entity.id
_entity.type
_entity.pdbx_description
1 polymer ?
#
loop_
_entity_poly.entity_id
_entity_poly.type
_entity_poly.pdbx_seq_one_letter_code
_entity_poly.pdbx_strand_id
1 'polypeptide(L)'
;MNTNQKSRENLRALVESSLLVALGFILSYITPFKLPWGGSVTPLSMLPILMIGIRHGLKWGLAGGFIYAGLQMIQQFWPPPTGTVGGYIAVVFLDYIAAFTILGLSGLFRGRKFGLLIAAPICTTLRYLSHFVSGIVVWGVYAQDMPVWLYSLTYNGSYMIPEIVLTTAVSAVLCITAPPVLFNMKKPAKVNEISDTSE
;
A
#
# COMPACT_ATOMS: atom_id res chain seq x y z
N MET A 1 -29.22 10.96 4.83
CA MET A 1 -28.22 10.44 5.81
C MET A 1 -28.04 11.51 6.87
N ASN A 2 -28.28 11.20 8.14
CA ASN A 2 -28.26 12.17 9.23
C ASN A 2 -26.80 12.64 9.50
N THR A 3 -26.59 13.94 9.75
CA THR A 3 -25.26 14.55 9.98
C THR A 3 -24.47 13.82 11.06
N ASN A 4 -25.14 13.37 12.12
CA ASN A 4 -24.55 12.62 13.22
C ASN A 4 -24.03 11.23 12.78
N GLN A 5 -24.70 10.56 11.85
CA GLN A 5 -24.26 9.27 11.32
C GLN A 5 -22.99 9.41 10.47
N LYS A 6 -22.94 10.41 9.60
CA LYS A 6 -21.76 10.72 8.79
C LYS A 6 -20.54 11.07 9.65
N SER A 7 -20.76 11.84 10.72
CA SER A 7 -19.68 12.20 11.66
C SER A 7 -19.09 10.97 12.34
N ARG A 8 -19.93 10.03 12.80
CA ARG A 8 -19.48 8.77 13.42
C ARG A 8 -18.73 7.87 12.45
N GLU A 9 -19.17 7.78 11.19
CA GLU A 9 -18.48 7.01 10.15
C GLU A 9 -17.10 7.60 9.84
N ASN A 10 -16.99 8.93 9.74
CA ASN A 10 -15.70 9.59 9.53
C ASN A 10 -14.75 9.42 10.73
N LEU A 11 -15.25 9.53 11.95
CA LEU A 11 -14.44 9.31 13.16
C LEU A 11 -13.92 7.86 13.21
N ARG A 12 -14.78 6.90 12.90
CA ARG A 12 -14.37 5.49 12.81
C ARG A 12 -13.30 5.29 11.73
N ALA A 13 -13.48 5.86 10.54
CA ALA A 13 -12.51 5.77 9.46
C ALA A 13 -11.17 6.40 9.86
N LEU A 14 -11.19 7.54 10.55
CA LEU A 14 -9.99 8.19 11.06
C LEU A 14 -9.23 7.29 12.03
N VAL A 15 -9.90 6.76 13.06
CA VAL A 15 -9.28 5.91 14.09
C VAL A 15 -8.73 4.63 13.47
N GLU A 16 -9.53 3.92 12.66
CA GLU A 16 -9.10 2.68 12.01
C GLU A 16 -7.92 2.92 11.04
N SER A 17 -7.96 4.01 10.27
CA SER A 17 -6.86 4.35 9.35
C SER A 17 -5.59 4.70 10.10
N SER A 18 -5.68 5.45 11.20
CA SER A 18 -4.52 5.79 12.04
C SER A 18 -3.87 4.55 12.64
N LEU A 19 -4.66 3.60 13.13
CA LEU A 19 -4.15 2.33 13.65
C LEU A 19 -3.49 1.48 12.57
N LEU A 20 -4.07 1.45 11.36
CA LEU A 20 -3.49 0.72 10.22
C LEU A 20 -2.19 1.37 9.73
N VAL A 21 -2.11 2.70 9.68
CA VAL A 21 -0.85 3.41 9.38
C VAL A 21 0.21 3.08 10.42
N ALA A 22 -0.13 3.14 11.71
CA ALA A 22 0.80 2.80 12.79
C ALA A 22 1.26 1.34 12.70
N LEU A 23 0.36 0.40 12.41
CA LEU A 23 0.72 -1.00 12.21
C LEU A 23 1.66 -1.18 11.02
N GLY A 24 1.39 -0.55 9.88
CA GLY A 24 2.27 -0.58 8.71
C GLY A 24 3.65 -0.01 9.03
N PHE A 25 3.70 1.08 9.79
CA PHE A 25 4.93 1.71 10.24
C PHE A 25 5.74 0.79 11.16
N ILE A 26 5.11 0.14 12.14
CA ILE A 26 5.77 -0.84 13.01
C ILE A 26 6.31 -2.01 12.19
N LEU A 27 5.52 -2.56 11.27
CA LEU A 27 5.96 -3.66 10.40
C LEU A 27 7.14 -3.27 9.52
N SER A 28 7.27 -1.99 9.13
CA SER A 28 8.39 -1.52 8.31
C SER A 28 9.75 -1.53 9.01
N TYR A 29 9.79 -1.67 10.35
CA TYR A 29 11.03 -1.89 11.10
C TYR A 29 11.52 -3.34 11.02
N ILE A 30 10.65 -4.27 10.66
CA ILE A 30 11.03 -5.67 10.44
C ILE A 30 11.64 -5.76 9.05
N THR A 31 12.97 -5.76 8.97
CA THR A 31 13.72 -5.74 7.71
C THR A 31 14.70 -6.90 7.66
N PRO A 32 14.24 -8.13 7.34
CA PRO A 32 15.12 -9.30 7.26
C PRO A 32 16.18 -9.18 6.17
N PHE A 33 15.94 -8.35 5.17
CA PHE A 33 16.86 -8.13 4.07
C PHE A 33 16.95 -6.64 3.72
N LYS A 34 18.18 -6.10 3.73
CA LYS A 34 18.48 -4.71 3.33
C LYS A 34 19.50 -4.71 2.22
N LEU A 35 19.28 -3.87 1.23
CA LEU A 35 20.22 -3.60 0.14
C LEU A 35 21.06 -2.35 0.45
N PRO A 36 22.26 -2.24 -0.12
CA PRO A 36 22.97 -0.96 -0.21
C PRO A 36 22.04 0.07 -0.87
N TRP A 37 22.15 1.34 -0.53
CA TRP A 37 21.40 2.45 -1.15
C TRP A 37 19.89 2.47 -0.88
N GLY A 38 19.41 1.75 0.15
CA GLY A 38 18.09 1.97 0.73
C GLY A 38 16.98 0.96 0.40
N GLY A 39 17.18 0.06 -0.54
CA GLY A 39 16.20 -1.01 -0.81
C GLY A 39 16.10 -2.00 0.36
N SER A 40 14.88 -2.34 0.78
CA SER A 40 14.66 -3.32 1.86
C SER A 40 13.37 -4.09 1.68
N VAL A 41 13.40 -5.36 2.08
CA VAL A 41 12.19 -6.17 2.20
C VAL A 41 11.59 -5.93 3.58
N THR A 42 10.37 -5.40 3.63
CA THR A 42 9.64 -5.08 4.86
C THR A 42 8.32 -5.88 4.90
N PRO A 43 8.36 -7.15 5.34
CA PRO A 43 7.25 -8.08 5.16
C PRO A 43 5.92 -7.51 5.64
N LEU A 44 4.95 -7.46 4.71
CA LEU A 44 3.56 -7.04 4.96
C LEU A 44 3.37 -5.58 5.41
N SER A 45 4.39 -4.73 5.40
CA SER A 45 4.26 -3.31 5.81
C SER A 45 3.25 -2.54 4.93
N MET A 46 3.09 -2.94 3.67
CA MET A 46 2.15 -2.34 2.73
C MET A 46 0.69 -2.79 2.93
N LEU A 47 0.49 -3.98 3.50
CA LEU A 47 -0.83 -4.58 3.63
C LEU A 47 -1.81 -3.73 4.46
N PRO A 48 -1.44 -3.17 5.62
CA PRO A 48 -2.31 -2.26 6.37
C PRO A 48 -2.72 -1.03 5.55
N ILE A 49 -1.84 -0.49 4.71
CA ILE A 49 -2.14 0.68 3.89
C ILE A 49 -3.16 0.34 2.79
N LEU A 50 -3.00 -0.82 2.13
CA LEU A 50 -3.99 -1.34 1.20
C LEU A 50 -5.35 -1.54 1.87
N MET A 51 -5.37 -2.04 3.11
CA MET A 51 -6.59 -2.25 3.89
C MET A 51 -7.36 -0.95 4.17
N ILE A 52 -6.68 0.19 4.34
CA ILE A 52 -7.36 1.49 4.51
C ILE A 52 -8.25 1.78 3.30
N GLY A 53 -7.70 1.67 2.08
CA GLY A 53 -8.46 1.90 0.85
C GLY A 53 -9.63 0.93 0.70
N ILE A 54 -9.40 -0.36 0.91
CA ILE A 54 -10.44 -1.40 0.83
C ILE A 54 -11.59 -1.14 1.82
N ARG A 55 -11.28 -0.72 3.06
CA ARG A 55 -12.28 -0.49 4.12
C ARG A 55 -13.01 0.84 3.99
N HIS A 56 -12.27 1.91 3.74
CA HIS A 56 -12.79 3.29 3.84
C HIS A 56 -12.86 4.02 2.50
N GLY A 57 -12.33 3.42 1.42
CA GLY A 57 -12.38 3.95 0.06
C GLY A 57 -11.20 4.83 -0.30
N LEU A 58 -11.22 5.33 -1.54
CA LEU A 58 -10.10 5.98 -2.19
C LEU A 58 -9.53 7.16 -1.40
N LYS A 59 -10.38 8.07 -0.90
CA LYS A 59 -9.93 9.26 -0.18
C LYS A 59 -9.12 8.93 1.07
N TRP A 60 -9.61 7.98 1.87
CA TRP A 60 -8.92 7.52 3.07
C TRP A 60 -7.66 6.72 2.75
N GLY A 61 -7.72 5.90 1.70
CA GLY A 61 -6.55 5.16 1.20
C GLY A 61 -5.42 6.08 0.79
N LEU A 62 -5.71 7.09 -0.06
CA LEU A 62 -4.71 8.06 -0.50
C LEU A 62 -4.16 8.90 0.66
N ALA A 63 -5.02 9.37 1.58
CA ALA A 63 -4.59 10.11 2.76
C ALA A 63 -3.69 9.24 3.67
N GLY A 64 -4.09 7.99 3.94
CA GLY A 64 -3.28 7.05 4.72
C GLY A 64 -1.94 6.73 4.08
N GLY A 65 -1.91 6.51 2.76
CA GLY A 65 -0.68 6.30 1.99
C GLY A 65 0.25 7.51 2.03
N PHE A 66 -0.32 8.73 1.93
CA PHE A 66 0.45 9.97 2.01
C PHE A 66 1.06 10.19 3.41
N ILE A 67 0.29 9.95 4.48
CA ILE A 67 0.82 10.02 5.85
C ILE A 67 1.91 8.97 6.05
N TYR A 68 1.68 7.76 5.56
CA TYR A 68 2.67 6.68 5.63
C TYR A 68 3.95 7.04 4.87
N ALA A 69 3.86 7.71 3.71
CA ALA A 69 5.02 8.22 2.97
C ALA A 69 5.88 9.17 3.83
N GLY A 70 5.23 10.10 4.55
CA GLY A 70 5.91 11.00 5.49
C GLY A 70 6.62 10.25 6.62
N LEU A 71 5.98 9.25 7.20
CA LEU A 71 6.58 8.42 8.25
C LEU A 71 7.78 7.62 7.73
N GLN A 72 7.69 7.04 6.53
CA GLN A 72 8.80 6.33 5.90
C GLN A 72 9.99 7.26 5.61
N MET A 73 9.72 8.49 5.19
CA MET A 73 10.74 9.50 4.97
C MET A 73 11.44 9.92 6.27
N ILE A 74 10.71 10.02 7.38
CA ILE A 74 11.28 10.30 8.71
C ILE A 74 12.09 9.10 9.22
N GLN A 75 11.61 7.88 8.99
CA GLN A 75 12.29 6.66 9.43
C GLN A 75 13.64 6.47 8.76
N GLN A 76 13.70 6.69 7.44
CA GLN A 76 14.92 6.49 6.68
C GLN A 76 14.86 7.30 5.37
N PHE A 77 15.53 8.45 5.37
CA PHE A 77 15.68 9.26 4.16
C PHE A 77 17.03 8.96 3.50
N TRP A 78 16.98 8.65 2.21
CA TRP A 78 18.18 8.47 1.39
C TRP A 78 18.35 9.68 0.47
N PRO A 79 19.40 10.51 0.69
CA PRO A 79 19.64 11.67 -0.17
C PRO A 79 20.11 11.24 -1.56
N PRO A 80 19.77 12.01 -2.61
CA PRO A 80 20.21 11.71 -3.96
C PRO A 80 21.73 11.81 -4.07
N PRO A 81 22.40 10.91 -4.80
CA PRO A 81 23.87 10.90 -4.92
C PRO A 81 24.43 12.16 -5.58
N THR A 82 23.63 12.83 -6.40
CA THR A 82 24.04 14.07 -7.10
C THR A 82 24.00 15.31 -6.22
N GLY A 83 23.30 15.28 -5.07
CA GLY A 83 23.13 16.43 -4.16
C GLY A 83 22.39 17.63 -4.76
N THR A 84 21.78 17.47 -5.95
CA THR A 84 21.08 18.58 -6.64
C THR A 84 19.66 18.76 -6.09
N VAL A 85 19.15 20.00 -6.12
CA VAL A 85 17.77 20.31 -5.71
C VAL A 85 16.75 19.46 -6.48
N GLY A 86 16.94 19.31 -7.80
CA GLY A 86 16.09 18.46 -8.63
C GLY A 86 16.12 16.99 -8.23
N GLY A 87 17.29 16.47 -7.83
CA GLY A 87 17.45 15.13 -7.28
C GLY A 87 16.68 14.94 -5.97
N TYR A 88 16.77 15.90 -5.06
CA TYR A 88 15.98 15.86 -3.80
C TYR A 88 14.47 15.85 -4.06
N ILE A 89 13.98 16.71 -4.96
CA ILE A 89 12.56 16.75 -5.34
C ILE A 89 12.15 15.40 -5.94
N ALA A 90 12.95 14.85 -6.85
CA ALA A 90 12.65 13.58 -7.49
C ALA A 90 12.62 12.42 -6.50
N VAL A 91 13.56 12.32 -5.55
CA VAL A 91 13.56 11.31 -4.49
C VAL A 91 12.32 11.45 -3.61
N VAL A 92 12.06 12.64 -3.08
CA VAL A 92 10.89 12.88 -2.22
C VAL A 92 9.60 12.51 -2.91
N PHE A 93 9.46 12.88 -4.18
CA PHE A 93 8.24 12.59 -4.93
C PHE A 93 8.12 11.13 -5.35
N LEU A 94 9.14 10.57 -6.01
CA LEU A 94 9.07 9.22 -6.60
C LEU A 94 9.26 8.10 -5.56
N ASP A 95 10.24 8.24 -4.65
CA ASP A 95 10.56 7.16 -3.72
C ASP A 95 9.69 7.17 -2.46
N TYR A 96 9.09 8.33 -2.11
CA TYR A 96 8.25 8.42 -0.93
C TYR A 96 6.80 8.77 -1.28
N ILE A 97 6.51 10.00 -1.76
CA ILE A 97 5.13 10.46 -1.91
C ILE A 97 4.36 9.58 -2.88
N ALA A 98 4.82 9.44 -4.13
CA ALA A 98 4.13 8.65 -5.14
C ALA A 98 4.12 7.16 -4.76
N ALA A 99 5.28 6.59 -4.39
CA ALA A 99 5.43 5.18 -4.09
C ALA A 99 4.46 4.67 -3.01
N PHE A 100 4.26 5.42 -1.95
CA PHE A 100 3.39 4.99 -0.85
C PHE A 100 1.94 5.46 -1.00
N THR A 101 1.69 6.65 -1.58
CA THR A 101 0.33 7.13 -1.81
C THR A 101 -0.43 6.26 -2.81
N ILE A 102 0.25 5.72 -3.82
CA ILE A 102 -0.29 4.77 -4.81
C ILE A 102 -0.96 3.56 -4.14
N LEU A 103 -0.47 3.09 -2.99
CA LEU A 103 -1.10 1.99 -2.25
C LEU A 103 -2.55 2.30 -1.89
N GLY A 104 -2.88 3.57 -1.69
CA GLY A 104 -4.24 4.03 -1.42
C GLY A 104 -5.23 3.85 -2.59
N LEU A 105 -4.73 3.63 -3.83
CA LEU A 105 -5.56 3.28 -4.98
C LEU A 105 -6.31 1.95 -4.78
N SER A 106 -5.92 1.15 -3.80
CA SER A 106 -6.68 -0.03 -3.35
C SER A 106 -8.15 0.29 -3.09
N GLY A 107 -8.46 1.53 -2.72
CA GLY A 107 -9.83 2.03 -2.52
C GLY A 107 -10.74 1.96 -3.75
N LEU A 108 -10.18 1.86 -4.97
CA LEU A 108 -10.92 1.63 -6.21
C LEU A 108 -11.55 0.23 -6.27
N PHE A 109 -11.02 -0.69 -5.49
CA PHE A 109 -11.49 -2.08 -5.41
C PHE A 109 -12.40 -2.35 -4.20
N ARG A 110 -12.78 -1.28 -3.47
CA ARG A 110 -13.68 -1.36 -2.31
C ARG A 110 -15.02 -2.01 -2.70
N GLY A 111 -15.52 -2.88 -1.80
CA GLY A 111 -16.83 -3.55 -1.98
C GLY A 111 -16.81 -4.74 -2.93
N ARG A 112 -15.70 -5.07 -3.55
CA ARG A 112 -15.54 -6.29 -4.37
C ARG A 112 -15.16 -7.47 -3.49
N LYS A 113 -15.73 -8.66 -3.77
CA LYS A 113 -15.48 -9.91 -3.00
C LYS A 113 -13.98 -10.22 -2.82
N PHE A 114 -13.18 -9.99 -3.86
CA PHE A 114 -11.73 -10.20 -3.86
C PHE A 114 -10.97 -8.88 -4.10
N GLY A 115 -11.52 -7.77 -3.61
CA GLY A 115 -10.96 -6.44 -3.86
C GLY A 115 -9.53 -6.29 -3.37
N LEU A 116 -9.19 -6.80 -2.19
CA LEU A 116 -7.83 -6.78 -1.66
C LEU A 116 -6.88 -7.65 -2.50
N LEU A 117 -7.30 -8.84 -2.91
CA LEU A 117 -6.48 -9.75 -3.73
C LEU A 117 -6.13 -9.12 -5.10
N ILE A 118 -7.05 -8.35 -5.69
CA ILE A 118 -6.80 -7.65 -6.95
C ILE A 118 -5.95 -6.39 -6.71
N ALA A 119 -6.26 -5.64 -5.65
CA ALA A 119 -5.56 -4.39 -5.34
C ALA A 119 -4.09 -4.63 -4.96
N ALA A 120 -3.79 -5.70 -4.23
CA ALA A 120 -2.44 -5.97 -3.75
C ALA A 120 -1.40 -6.01 -4.88
N PRO A 121 -1.47 -6.90 -5.88
CA PRO A 121 -0.48 -6.94 -6.94
C PRO A 121 -0.47 -5.66 -7.78
N ILE A 122 -1.63 -5.04 -8.04
CA ILE A 122 -1.72 -3.82 -8.87
C ILE A 122 -1.02 -2.65 -8.16
N CYS A 123 -1.42 -2.34 -6.92
CA CYS A 123 -0.87 -1.18 -6.20
C CYS A 123 0.61 -1.35 -5.86
N THR A 124 1.04 -2.57 -5.50
CA THR A 124 2.45 -2.83 -5.20
C THR A 124 3.33 -2.82 -6.46
N THR A 125 2.80 -3.27 -7.61
CA THR A 125 3.50 -3.13 -8.90
C THR A 125 3.60 -1.66 -9.32
N LEU A 126 2.55 -0.86 -9.13
CA LEU A 126 2.62 0.59 -9.39
C LEU A 126 3.67 1.28 -8.49
N ARG A 127 3.79 0.86 -7.23
CA ARG A 127 4.87 1.31 -6.35
C ARG A 127 6.24 0.91 -6.92
N TYR A 128 6.40 -0.34 -7.36
CA TYR A 128 7.62 -0.79 -8.02
C TYR A 128 7.97 0.08 -9.24
N LEU A 129 6.99 0.43 -10.07
CA LEU A 129 7.20 1.32 -11.22
C LEU A 129 7.66 2.72 -10.79
N SER A 130 7.15 3.26 -9.67
CA SER A 130 7.63 4.54 -9.12
C SER A 130 9.12 4.46 -8.75
N HIS A 131 9.53 3.41 -8.02
CA HIS A 131 10.95 3.17 -7.70
C HIS A 131 11.79 2.90 -8.94
N PHE A 132 11.24 2.19 -9.94
CA PHE A 132 11.93 1.96 -11.21
C PHE A 132 12.23 3.27 -11.94
N VAL A 133 11.28 4.19 -12.02
CA VAL A 133 11.48 5.52 -12.61
C VAL A 133 12.50 6.33 -11.79
N SER A 134 12.39 6.31 -10.46
CA SER A 134 13.39 6.94 -9.58
C SER A 134 14.80 6.39 -9.81
N GLY A 135 14.91 5.07 -9.93
CA GLY A 135 16.17 4.40 -10.21
C GLY A 135 16.84 4.87 -11.51
N ILE A 136 16.04 5.15 -12.53
CA ILE A 136 16.56 5.70 -13.80
C ILE A 136 16.97 7.17 -13.65
N VAL A 137 16.10 7.98 -13.04
CA VAL A 137 16.27 9.45 -13.01
C VAL A 137 17.30 9.90 -11.98
N VAL A 138 17.36 9.23 -10.82
CA VAL A 138 18.17 9.67 -9.67
C VAL A 138 19.35 8.75 -9.39
N TRP A 139 19.12 7.44 -9.38
CA TRP A 139 20.08 6.45 -8.89
C TRP A 139 20.94 5.81 -9.99
N GLY A 140 20.75 6.25 -11.26
CA GLY A 140 21.47 5.71 -12.42
C GLY A 140 22.99 5.80 -12.35
N VAL A 141 23.54 6.67 -11.49
CA VAL A 141 25.00 6.78 -11.26
C VAL A 141 25.62 5.50 -10.69
N TYR A 142 24.81 4.65 -10.09
CA TYR A 142 25.27 3.36 -9.52
C TYR A 142 25.18 2.19 -10.52
N ALA A 143 24.73 2.45 -11.75
CA ALA A 143 24.59 1.41 -12.78
C ALA A 143 25.94 0.86 -13.27
N GLN A 144 27.04 1.60 -13.07
CA GLN A 144 28.38 1.25 -13.56
C GLN A 144 28.35 0.91 -15.08
N ASP A 145 28.78 -0.27 -15.47
CA ASP A 145 28.82 -0.76 -16.85
C ASP A 145 27.48 -1.32 -17.37
N MET A 146 26.45 -1.34 -16.51
CA MET A 146 25.13 -1.87 -16.84
C MET A 146 24.23 -0.75 -17.39
N PRO A 147 23.36 -1.02 -18.38
CA PRO A 147 22.33 -0.06 -18.78
C PRO A 147 21.49 0.40 -17.60
N VAL A 148 21.28 1.71 -17.42
CA VAL A 148 20.61 2.30 -16.25
C VAL A 148 19.22 1.70 -16.00
N TRP A 149 18.46 1.45 -17.08
CA TRP A 149 17.13 0.84 -16.93
C TRP A 149 17.22 -0.60 -16.40
N LEU A 150 18.24 -1.36 -16.80
CA LEU A 150 18.45 -2.74 -16.33
C LEU A 150 18.89 -2.76 -14.87
N TYR A 151 19.80 -1.83 -14.49
CA TYR A 151 20.16 -1.61 -13.09
C TYR A 151 18.91 -1.32 -12.25
N SER A 152 18.11 -0.34 -12.65
CA SER A 152 16.90 0.04 -11.90
C SER A 152 15.89 -1.10 -11.81
N LEU A 153 15.69 -1.84 -12.91
CA LEU A 153 14.79 -3.00 -12.94
C LEU A 153 15.24 -4.08 -11.95
N THR A 154 16.50 -4.46 -12.00
CA THR A 154 17.04 -5.56 -11.17
C THR A 154 17.19 -5.14 -9.71
N TYR A 155 17.70 -3.96 -9.45
CA TYR A 155 17.87 -3.44 -8.09
C TYR A 155 16.53 -3.32 -7.37
N ASN A 156 15.58 -2.57 -7.94
CA ASN A 156 14.26 -2.41 -7.33
C ASN A 156 13.45 -3.73 -7.34
N GLY A 157 13.60 -4.56 -8.37
CA GLY A 157 12.98 -5.88 -8.45
C GLY A 157 13.42 -6.81 -7.33
N SER A 158 14.68 -6.75 -6.93
CA SER A 158 15.24 -7.67 -5.92
C SER A 158 14.53 -7.59 -4.55
N TYR A 159 14.00 -6.44 -4.16
CA TYR A 159 13.23 -6.28 -2.92
C TYR A 159 11.72 -6.12 -3.16
N MET A 160 11.30 -5.53 -4.29
CA MET A 160 9.88 -5.35 -4.57
C MET A 160 9.17 -6.62 -5.01
N ILE A 161 9.83 -7.51 -5.77
CA ILE A 161 9.19 -8.76 -6.20
C ILE A 161 8.84 -9.65 -5.00
N PRO A 162 9.74 -9.93 -4.03
CA PRO A 162 9.38 -10.63 -2.80
C PRO A 162 8.21 -9.97 -2.05
N GLU A 163 8.19 -8.65 -1.96
CA GLU A 163 7.12 -7.88 -1.32
C GLU A 163 5.76 -8.03 -2.03
N ILE A 164 5.76 -7.97 -3.38
CA ILE A 164 4.55 -8.15 -4.19
C ILE A 164 3.99 -9.56 -3.98
N VAL A 165 4.86 -10.58 -4.06
CA VAL A 165 4.46 -11.98 -3.89
C VAL A 165 3.89 -12.21 -2.49
N LEU A 166 4.61 -11.78 -1.45
CA LEU A 166 4.19 -11.98 -0.06
C LEU A 166 2.88 -11.25 0.25
N THR A 167 2.78 -9.97 -0.13
CA THR A 167 1.58 -9.16 0.10
C THR A 167 0.38 -9.73 -0.64
N THR A 168 0.57 -10.21 -1.88
CA THR A 168 -0.49 -10.85 -2.67
C THR A 168 -0.94 -12.17 -2.05
N ALA A 169 0.01 -13.01 -1.64
CA ALA A 169 -0.29 -14.30 -1.01
C ALA A 169 -1.09 -14.13 0.28
N VAL A 170 -0.67 -13.21 1.16
CA VAL A 170 -1.41 -12.94 2.40
C VAL A 170 -2.77 -12.30 2.12
N SER A 171 -2.86 -11.44 1.10
CA SER A 171 -4.16 -10.89 0.64
C SER A 171 -5.11 -11.98 0.16
N ALA A 172 -4.62 -13.01 -0.52
CA ALA A 172 -5.42 -14.16 -0.93
C ALA A 172 -5.94 -14.93 0.28
N VAL A 173 -5.06 -15.25 1.24
CA VAL A 173 -5.45 -15.92 2.48
C VAL A 173 -6.51 -15.12 3.23
N LEU A 174 -6.33 -13.81 3.40
CA LEU A 174 -7.30 -12.94 4.05
C LEU A 174 -8.65 -12.91 3.33
N CYS A 175 -8.64 -12.87 1.99
CA CYS A 175 -9.90 -12.88 1.21
C CYS A 175 -10.69 -14.19 1.36
N ILE A 176 -10.02 -15.30 1.67
CA ILE A 176 -10.65 -16.63 1.84
C ILE A 176 -11.08 -16.84 3.30
N THR A 177 -10.25 -16.46 4.27
CA THR A 177 -10.42 -16.83 5.67
C THR A 177 -11.07 -15.75 6.53
N ALA A 178 -10.88 -14.47 6.15
CA ALA A 178 -11.34 -13.37 6.99
C ALA A 178 -12.85 -13.10 6.82
N PRO A 179 -13.55 -12.73 7.90
CA PRO A 179 -14.97 -12.43 7.84
C PRO A 179 -15.23 -11.17 6.96
N PRO A 180 -16.39 -11.09 6.26
CA PRO A 180 -16.73 -9.95 5.38
C PRO A 180 -16.67 -8.58 6.07
N VAL A 181 -16.84 -8.54 7.39
CA VAL A 181 -16.75 -7.31 8.18
C VAL A 181 -15.35 -6.69 8.13
N LEU A 182 -14.31 -7.50 7.94
CA LEU A 182 -12.94 -7.01 7.81
C LEU A 182 -12.79 -6.11 6.57
N PHE A 183 -13.53 -6.40 5.50
CA PHE A 183 -13.54 -5.64 4.27
C PHE A 183 -14.64 -4.58 4.20
N ASN A 184 -15.34 -4.34 5.32
CA ASN A 184 -16.51 -3.44 5.40
C ASN A 184 -17.62 -3.79 4.38
N MET A 185 -17.75 -5.07 4.05
CA MET A 185 -18.83 -5.56 3.20
C MET A 185 -20.09 -5.76 4.04
N LYS A 186 -21.24 -5.31 3.55
CA LYS A 186 -22.52 -5.62 4.20
C LYS A 186 -22.72 -7.13 4.19
N LYS A 187 -23.14 -7.71 5.35
CA LYS A 187 -23.61 -9.10 5.36
C LYS A 187 -24.70 -9.24 4.32
N PRO A 188 -24.69 -10.32 3.49
CA PRO A 188 -25.85 -10.62 2.65
C PRO A 188 -27.08 -10.66 3.57
N ALA A 189 -28.17 -10.02 3.14
CA ALA A 189 -29.44 -10.10 3.84
C ALA A 189 -29.76 -11.60 4.03
N LYS A 190 -30.09 -12.02 5.25
CA LYS A 190 -30.64 -13.36 5.46
C LYS A 190 -31.87 -13.44 4.54
N VAL A 191 -31.86 -14.37 3.62
CA VAL A 191 -33.08 -14.77 2.92
C VAL A 191 -33.96 -15.31 4.03
N ASN A 192 -34.98 -14.54 4.42
CA ASN A 192 -36.02 -15.05 5.30
C ASN A 192 -36.60 -16.24 4.54
N GLU A 193 -36.44 -17.42 5.13
CA GLU A 193 -37.24 -18.58 4.75
C GLU A 193 -38.69 -18.11 4.76
N ILE A 194 -39.27 -18.05 3.57
CA ILE A 194 -40.71 -17.89 3.41
C ILE A 194 -41.24 -19.14 4.10
N SER A 195 -41.71 -18.98 5.32
CA SER A 195 -42.49 -20.02 6.01
C SER A 195 -43.71 -20.25 5.12
N ASP A 196 -43.67 -21.38 4.47
CA ASP A 196 -44.79 -22.01 3.82
C ASP A 196 -45.88 -22.19 4.91
N THR A 197 -46.84 -21.29 4.92
CA THR A 197 -48.10 -21.50 5.63
C THR A 197 -49.15 -21.78 4.57
N SER A 198 -49.09 -23.01 4.06
CA SER A 198 -50.23 -23.68 3.50
C SER A 198 -51.05 -24.29 4.66
N GLU A 199 -52.16 -23.66 5.03
CA GLU A 199 -53.40 -24.27 5.51
C GLU A 199 -54.59 -23.47 4.96
#